data_49fc0a8acff9619c87332783168b6bc1
#
_entry.id   49fc0a8acff9619c87332783168b6bc1
#
_cell.length_a   1.000
_cell.length_b   1.000
_cell.length_c   1.000
_cell.angle_alpha   90.00
_cell.angle_beta   90.00
_cell.angle_gamma   90.00
#
_symmetry.space_group_name_H-M   'P 1'
#
loop_
_entity.id
_entity.type
_entity.pdbx_description
1 polymer ?
#
loop_
_entity_poly.entity_id
_entity_poly.type
_entity_poly.pdbx_seq_one_letter_code
_entity_poly.pdbx_strand_id
1 'polypeptide(L)'
;MNSLVILLGPTGVGKTELSLQVAERFGSPIISSDSRQLYKDLPIGTAAPTPEQMARVKHYMVGTLSLTDYYSASNFEEDVISLLSELHKTIPTVVMTGGSMMYIDAVCKGIDDIPTVTPEIRDALYMQFETEGLAPILAELKEADPVHYEEVDRNNYKRVIHAVEICRMTGKPYSSFRTNIKKERPFRIIKVGLNRDRDELCDRINQRVDQMMSEGLLEEARRAYPFRHLNSLNTVGYKELFNYFSGEWTLDLAVEKIKRNSRVYARKQMTWFKRDPEITWFHPDETEAIFTHLSQQII
;
A
#
# COMPACT_ATOMS: atom_id res chain seq x y z
N MET A 1 -4.59 -1.98 -28.26
CA MET A 1 -4.13 -2.88 -27.19
C MET A 1 -4.65 -2.36 -25.86
N ASN A 2 -5.14 -3.21 -24.96
CA ASN A 2 -5.60 -2.77 -23.64
C ASN A 2 -4.44 -2.19 -22.81
N SER A 3 -4.72 -1.17 -21.99
CA SER A 3 -3.70 -0.46 -21.23
C SER A 3 -4.13 -0.21 -19.77
N LEU A 4 -3.20 -0.33 -18.87
CA LEU A 4 -3.32 0.09 -17.47
C LEU A 4 -2.43 1.31 -17.25
N VAL A 5 -3.05 2.46 -17.00
CA VAL A 5 -2.34 3.69 -16.61
C VAL A 5 -2.22 3.73 -15.09
N ILE A 6 -1.01 3.83 -14.59
CA ILE A 6 -0.73 3.88 -13.15
C ILE A 6 -0.22 5.26 -12.78
N LEU A 7 -1.04 6.00 -12.03
CA LEU A 7 -0.65 7.28 -11.44
C LEU A 7 -0.13 7.04 -10.03
N LEU A 8 1.16 7.09 -9.84
CA LEU A 8 1.83 6.78 -8.57
C LEU A 8 2.64 7.97 -8.04
N GLY A 9 2.99 7.89 -6.78
CA GLY A 9 3.80 8.92 -6.12
C GLY A 9 3.54 8.96 -4.62
N PRO A 10 4.27 9.81 -3.88
CA PRO A 10 4.18 9.87 -2.43
C PRO A 10 2.81 10.40 -1.96
N THR A 11 2.50 10.13 -0.69
CA THR A 11 1.34 10.76 -0.04
C THR A 11 1.51 12.28 -0.06
N GLY A 12 0.41 13.01 -0.24
CA GLY A 12 0.40 14.48 -0.31
C GLY A 12 0.79 15.10 -1.65
N VAL A 13 1.25 14.32 -2.64
CA VAL A 13 1.73 14.85 -3.93
C VAL A 13 0.65 15.44 -4.83
N GLY A 14 -0.62 15.03 -4.69
CA GLY A 14 -1.73 15.54 -5.51
C GLY A 14 -2.30 14.53 -6.51
N LYS A 15 -2.16 13.23 -6.28
CA LYS A 15 -2.68 12.17 -7.17
C LYS A 15 -4.18 12.22 -7.41
N THR A 16 -4.97 12.54 -6.38
CA THR A 16 -6.43 12.36 -6.38
C THR A 16 -7.11 13.14 -7.50
N GLU A 17 -6.91 14.46 -7.57
CA GLU A 17 -7.58 15.26 -8.61
C GLU A 17 -7.07 14.91 -10.02
N LEU A 18 -5.76 14.72 -10.19
CA LEU A 18 -5.22 14.30 -11.48
C LEU A 18 -5.77 12.94 -11.92
N SER A 19 -5.94 11.99 -11.00
CA SER A 19 -6.51 10.68 -11.35
C SER A 19 -7.97 10.77 -11.81
N LEU A 20 -8.75 11.67 -11.24
CA LEU A 20 -10.12 11.94 -11.69
C LEU A 20 -10.13 12.51 -13.11
N GLN A 21 -9.31 13.52 -13.39
CA GLN A 21 -9.19 14.14 -14.72
C GLN A 21 -8.74 13.13 -15.78
N VAL A 22 -7.77 12.29 -15.47
CA VAL A 22 -7.29 11.23 -16.36
C VAL A 22 -8.38 10.18 -16.59
N ALA A 23 -9.08 9.77 -15.55
CA ALA A 23 -10.16 8.81 -15.64
C ALA A 23 -11.34 9.35 -16.48
N GLU A 24 -11.73 10.59 -16.25
CA GLU A 24 -12.76 11.28 -17.07
C GLU A 24 -12.35 11.36 -18.54
N ARG A 25 -11.10 11.71 -18.82
CA ARG A 25 -10.58 11.82 -20.19
C ARG A 25 -10.64 10.50 -20.97
N PHE A 26 -10.38 9.38 -20.30
CA PHE A 26 -10.35 8.05 -20.94
C PHE A 26 -11.64 7.24 -20.71
N GLY A 27 -12.68 7.81 -20.08
CA GLY A 27 -13.91 7.10 -19.75
C GLY A 27 -13.66 5.90 -18.83
N SER A 28 -12.67 5.98 -17.96
CA SER A 28 -12.20 4.90 -17.11
C SER A 28 -12.75 4.99 -15.69
N PRO A 29 -13.03 3.88 -15.02
CA PRO A 29 -13.05 3.86 -13.56
C PRO A 29 -11.63 4.02 -12.98
N ILE A 30 -11.55 4.25 -11.69
CA ILE A 30 -10.30 4.28 -10.92
C ILE A 30 -10.19 3.04 -10.05
N ILE A 31 -9.03 2.38 -10.08
CA ILE A 31 -8.66 1.34 -9.11
C ILE A 31 -7.71 1.97 -8.08
N SER A 32 -8.11 2.00 -6.81
CA SER A 32 -7.20 2.46 -5.75
C SER A 32 -6.17 1.38 -5.43
N SER A 33 -4.89 1.74 -5.51
CA SER A 33 -3.78 0.91 -5.03
C SER A 33 -3.24 1.41 -3.69
N ASP A 34 -4.13 1.86 -2.81
CA ASP A 34 -3.81 2.20 -1.43
C ASP A 34 -4.31 1.11 -0.48
N SER A 35 -3.38 0.43 0.19
CA SER A 35 -3.68 -0.71 1.06
C SER A 35 -4.50 -0.35 2.31
N ARG A 36 -4.69 0.93 2.61
CA ARG A 36 -5.47 1.37 3.77
C ARG A 36 -6.85 1.91 3.37
N GLN A 37 -7.00 2.42 2.17
CA GLN A 37 -8.30 2.84 1.64
C GLN A 37 -9.28 1.67 1.41
N LEU A 38 -8.80 0.43 1.42
CA LEU A 38 -9.66 -0.77 1.39
C LEU A 38 -10.60 -0.86 2.59
N TYR A 39 -10.19 -0.33 3.76
CA TYR A 39 -10.96 -0.47 5.00
C TYR A 39 -12.01 0.65 5.13
N LYS A 40 -13.29 0.24 5.18
CA LYS A 40 -14.44 1.15 5.21
C LYS A 40 -14.50 2.07 6.45
N ASP A 41 -13.87 1.64 7.55
CA ASP A 41 -13.91 2.33 8.83
C ASP A 41 -12.83 3.41 8.98
N LEU A 42 -11.98 3.60 7.97
CA LEU A 42 -10.81 4.49 8.01
C LEU A 42 -10.79 5.57 6.90
N PRO A 43 -11.91 6.22 6.57
CA PRO A 43 -11.94 7.13 5.42
C PRO A 43 -11.08 8.38 5.60
N ILE A 44 -11.03 8.97 6.80
CA ILE A 44 -10.33 10.24 7.06
C ILE A 44 -8.81 10.00 7.10
N GLY A 45 -8.34 9.12 7.96
CA GLY A 45 -6.90 8.89 8.16
C GLY A 45 -6.19 8.27 6.95
N THR A 46 -6.94 7.68 6.02
CA THR A 46 -6.41 7.16 4.75
C THR A 46 -6.60 8.14 3.59
N ALA A 47 -7.31 9.25 3.82
CA ALA A 47 -7.78 10.17 2.80
C ALA A 47 -8.43 9.42 1.63
N ALA A 48 -9.40 8.58 1.94
CA ALA A 48 -10.21 7.90 0.95
C ALA A 48 -10.95 8.91 0.06
N PRO A 49 -11.29 8.55 -1.19
CA PRO A 49 -12.08 9.42 -2.05
C PRO A 49 -13.40 9.82 -1.38
N THR A 50 -13.77 11.09 -1.51
CA THR A 50 -15.03 11.59 -0.98
C THR A 50 -16.23 11.07 -1.79
N PRO A 51 -17.46 11.13 -1.22
CA PRO A 51 -18.67 10.78 -1.97
C PRO A 51 -18.80 11.54 -3.30
N GLU A 52 -18.43 12.83 -3.32
CA GLU A 52 -18.47 13.68 -4.52
C GLU A 52 -17.46 13.20 -5.57
N GLN A 53 -16.26 12.80 -5.14
CA GLN A 53 -15.25 12.25 -6.03
C GLN A 53 -15.67 10.88 -6.58
N MET A 54 -16.28 10.03 -5.76
CA MET A 54 -16.83 8.74 -6.19
C MET A 54 -18.05 8.89 -7.10
N ALA A 55 -18.81 9.98 -6.98
CA ALA A 55 -19.92 10.29 -7.90
C ALA A 55 -19.43 10.76 -9.28
N ARG A 56 -18.26 11.44 -9.36
CA ARG A 56 -17.64 11.84 -10.63
C ARG A 56 -17.11 10.65 -11.41
N VAL A 57 -16.39 9.77 -10.73
CA VAL A 57 -15.74 8.59 -11.34
C VAL A 57 -15.94 7.40 -10.41
N LYS A 58 -16.31 6.24 -10.98
CA LYS A 58 -16.44 5.01 -10.21
C LYS A 58 -15.07 4.57 -9.66
N HIS A 59 -14.99 4.31 -8.36
CA HIS A 59 -13.80 3.78 -7.71
C HIS A 59 -13.98 2.31 -7.32
N TYR A 60 -12.92 1.54 -7.51
CA TYR A 60 -12.79 0.17 -7.04
C TYR A 60 -11.70 0.09 -5.97
N MET A 61 -11.73 -0.92 -5.14
CA MET A 61 -10.77 -1.16 -4.05
C MET A 61 -10.77 -0.02 -3.00
N VAL A 62 -11.95 0.52 -2.70
CA VAL A 62 -12.16 1.55 -1.68
C VAL A 62 -13.32 1.13 -0.77
N GLY A 63 -13.07 1.05 0.54
CA GLY A 63 -14.10 0.77 1.55
C GLY A 63 -14.77 -0.61 1.41
N THR A 64 -14.05 -1.60 0.90
CA THR A 64 -14.59 -2.94 0.62
C THR A 64 -14.37 -3.94 1.76
N LEU A 65 -13.46 -3.62 2.71
CA LEU A 65 -13.08 -4.51 3.79
C LEU A 65 -13.44 -3.95 5.16
N SER A 66 -13.68 -4.85 6.11
CA SER A 66 -13.74 -4.55 7.54
C SER A 66 -12.34 -4.61 8.16
N LEU A 67 -12.15 -3.97 9.33
CA LEU A 67 -10.83 -3.92 10.01
C LEU A 67 -10.26 -5.30 10.33
N THR A 68 -11.12 -6.29 10.53
CA THR A 68 -10.76 -7.68 10.87
C THR A 68 -10.41 -8.53 9.66
N ASP A 69 -10.71 -8.05 8.45
CA ASP A 69 -10.46 -8.84 7.24
C ASP A 69 -8.96 -8.90 6.95
N TYR A 70 -8.48 -10.11 6.68
CA TYR A 70 -7.12 -10.32 6.21
C TYR A 70 -7.06 -10.04 4.71
N TYR A 71 -6.12 -9.19 4.31
CA TYR A 71 -5.92 -8.88 2.90
C TYR A 71 -4.44 -8.61 2.61
N SER A 72 -3.88 -9.35 1.69
CA SER A 72 -2.47 -9.31 1.31
C SER A 72 -2.27 -8.64 -0.05
N ALA A 73 -1.02 -8.41 -0.43
CA ALA A 73 -0.68 -7.93 -1.77
C ALA A 73 -0.96 -9.00 -2.85
N SER A 74 -0.95 -10.29 -2.50
CA SER A 74 -1.36 -11.37 -3.40
C SER A 74 -2.86 -11.33 -3.69
N ASN A 75 -3.69 -11.17 -2.65
CA ASN A 75 -5.13 -10.99 -2.85
C ASN A 75 -5.42 -9.75 -3.71
N PHE A 76 -4.69 -8.65 -3.49
CA PHE A 76 -4.83 -7.46 -4.32
C PHE A 76 -4.45 -7.72 -5.78
N GLU A 77 -3.37 -8.46 -6.04
CA GLU A 77 -3.00 -8.86 -7.41
C GLU A 77 -4.13 -9.65 -8.07
N GLU A 78 -4.61 -10.70 -7.43
CA GLU A 78 -5.64 -11.59 -7.96
C GLU A 78 -6.93 -10.83 -8.27
N ASP A 79 -7.42 -10.04 -7.32
CA ASP A 79 -8.65 -9.27 -7.46
C ASP A 79 -8.53 -8.21 -8.57
N VAL A 80 -7.39 -7.48 -8.62
CA VAL A 80 -7.18 -6.43 -9.63
C VAL A 80 -6.98 -7.02 -11.03
N ILE A 81 -6.25 -8.13 -11.18
CA ILE A 81 -6.09 -8.79 -12.48
C ILE A 81 -7.42 -9.34 -12.97
N SER A 82 -8.23 -9.95 -12.10
CA SER A 82 -9.59 -10.39 -12.43
C SER A 82 -10.48 -9.21 -12.85
N LEU A 83 -10.47 -8.13 -12.07
CA LEU A 83 -11.22 -6.91 -12.37
C LEU A 83 -10.80 -6.28 -13.70
N LEU A 84 -9.50 -6.19 -14.00
CA LEU A 84 -8.99 -5.68 -15.27
C LEU A 84 -9.43 -6.54 -16.44
N SER A 85 -9.46 -7.87 -16.28
CA SER A 85 -9.97 -8.78 -17.31
C SER A 85 -11.42 -8.48 -17.68
N GLU A 86 -12.27 -8.14 -16.71
CA GLU A 86 -13.65 -7.75 -16.96
C GLU A 86 -13.78 -6.34 -17.56
N LEU A 87 -13.07 -5.37 -16.98
CA LEU A 87 -13.11 -3.99 -17.45
C LEU A 87 -12.61 -3.84 -18.89
N HIS A 88 -11.55 -4.55 -19.24
CA HIS A 88 -10.95 -4.50 -20.57
C HIS A 88 -11.81 -5.13 -21.70
N LYS A 89 -12.93 -5.75 -21.36
CA LYS A 89 -13.92 -6.16 -22.38
C LYS A 89 -14.61 -4.97 -23.04
N THR A 90 -14.71 -3.84 -22.33
CA THR A 90 -15.43 -2.65 -22.80
C THR A 90 -14.63 -1.36 -22.67
N ILE A 91 -13.62 -1.32 -21.81
CA ILE A 91 -12.82 -0.13 -21.50
C ILE A 91 -11.36 -0.42 -21.85
N PRO A 92 -10.84 0.11 -22.96
CA PRO A 92 -9.48 -0.19 -23.41
C PRO A 92 -8.39 0.37 -22.49
N THR A 93 -8.66 1.48 -21.79
CA THR A 93 -7.70 2.11 -20.87
C THR A 93 -8.31 2.21 -19.49
N VAL A 94 -7.68 1.56 -18.51
CA VAL A 94 -8.09 1.61 -17.09
C VAL A 94 -7.05 2.37 -16.28
N VAL A 95 -7.51 3.18 -15.33
CA VAL A 95 -6.65 3.99 -14.44
C VAL A 95 -6.52 3.32 -13.08
N MET A 96 -5.30 3.14 -12.61
CA MET A 96 -4.98 2.76 -11.23
C MET A 96 -4.19 3.88 -10.56
N THR A 97 -4.51 4.23 -9.32
CA THR A 97 -3.80 5.28 -8.59
C THR A 97 -3.54 4.89 -7.15
N GLY A 98 -2.41 5.31 -6.60
CA GLY A 98 -2.11 5.08 -5.19
C GLY A 98 -0.65 5.25 -4.83
N GLY A 99 -0.33 4.81 -3.63
CA GLY A 99 1.02 4.94 -3.07
C GLY A 99 1.52 3.68 -2.36
N SER A 100 0.75 2.58 -2.35
CA SER A 100 1.19 1.32 -1.75
C SER A 100 2.11 0.56 -2.69
N MET A 101 3.40 0.69 -2.43
CA MET A 101 4.49 0.18 -3.28
C MET A 101 4.33 -1.30 -3.63
N MET A 102 4.05 -2.13 -2.61
CA MET A 102 3.86 -3.58 -2.82
C MET A 102 2.63 -3.91 -3.67
N TYR A 103 1.54 -3.13 -3.56
CA TYR A 103 0.33 -3.34 -4.36
C TYR A 103 0.56 -2.99 -5.83
N ILE A 104 1.26 -1.89 -6.09
CA ILE A 104 1.64 -1.49 -7.45
C ILE A 104 2.57 -2.52 -8.07
N ASP A 105 3.61 -2.96 -7.33
CA ASP A 105 4.54 -3.99 -7.81
C ASP A 105 3.82 -5.33 -8.05
N ALA A 106 2.86 -5.72 -7.18
CA ALA A 106 2.06 -6.93 -7.34
C ALA A 106 1.30 -6.94 -8.67
N VAL A 107 0.61 -5.85 -8.99
CA VAL A 107 -0.12 -5.74 -10.27
C VAL A 107 0.83 -5.67 -11.47
N CYS A 108 1.96 -4.95 -11.34
CA CYS A 108 2.90 -4.77 -12.45
C CYS A 108 3.76 -5.99 -12.76
N LYS A 109 4.27 -6.63 -11.71
CA LYS A 109 5.32 -7.66 -11.83
C LYS A 109 4.83 -9.05 -11.41
N GLY A 110 3.76 -9.09 -10.63
CA GLY A 110 3.31 -10.29 -9.93
C GLY A 110 4.01 -10.46 -8.58
N ILE A 111 3.38 -11.25 -7.74
CA ILE A 111 3.97 -11.73 -6.48
C ILE A 111 4.18 -13.24 -6.62
N ASP A 112 5.23 -13.74 -5.99
CA ASP A 112 5.47 -15.17 -5.87
C ASP A 112 4.29 -15.84 -5.16
N ASP A 113 3.91 -17.03 -5.61
CA ASP A 113 2.80 -17.79 -5.05
C ASP A 113 3.22 -18.43 -3.71
N ILE A 114 3.30 -17.59 -2.68
CA ILE A 114 3.64 -18.01 -1.32
C ILE A 114 2.34 -18.41 -0.61
N PRO A 115 2.25 -19.62 -0.07
CA PRO A 115 1.04 -20.08 0.61
C PRO A 115 0.63 -19.19 1.78
N THR A 116 -0.67 -18.98 1.96
CA THR A 116 -1.21 -18.22 3.11
C THR A 116 -1.04 -19.04 4.40
N VAL A 117 -0.38 -18.44 5.37
CA VAL A 117 -0.13 -19.07 6.67
C VAL A 117 -1.42 -19.19 7.48
N THR A 118 -1.64 -20.36 8.07
CA THR A 118 -2.78 -20.57 8.97
C THR A 118 -2.63 -19.81 10.29
N PRO A 119 -3.74 -19.36 10.91
CA PRO A 119 -3.69 -18.64 12.18
C PRO A 119 -2.94 -19.39 13.27
N GLU A 120 -3.14 -20.72 13.35
CA GLU A 120 -2.56 -21.58 14.39
C GLU A 120 -1.02 -21.56 14.37
N ILE A 121 -0.42 -21.65 13.18
CA ILE A 121 1.05 -21.60 13.03
C ILE A 121 1.57 -20.20 13.36
N ARG A 122 0.85 -19.18 12.91
CA ARG A 122 1.20 -17.78 13.17
C ARG A 122 1.19 -17.49 14.67
N ASP A 123 0.09 -17.81 15.34
CA ASP A 123 -0.09 -17.52 16.77
C ASP A 123 0.93 -18.29 17.61
N ALA A 124 1.22 -19.56 17.27
CA ALA A 124 2.26 -20.35 17.94
C ALA A 124 3.66 -19.71 17.81
N LEU A 125 4.03 -19.21 16.62
CA LEU A 125 5.33 -18.55 16.41
C LEU A 125 5.41 -17.19 17.10
N TYR A 126 4.34 -16.40 17.10
CA TYR A 126 4.33 -15.14 17.85
C TYR A 126 4.38 -15.37 19.36
N MET A 127 3.69 -16.38 19.91
CA MET A 127 3.81 -16.78 21.30
C MET A 127 5.24 -17.21 21.63
N GLN A 128 5.88 -18.00 20.79
CA GLN A 128 7.27 -18.39 20.96
C GLN A 128 8.20 -17.16 20.94
N PHE A 129 7.97 -16.22 20.02
CA PHE A 129 8.75 -14.98 19.96
C PHE A 129 8.60 -14.13 21.24
N GLU A 130 7.41 -14.03 21.80
CA GLU A 130 7.12 -13.27 23.02
C GLU A 130 7.75 -13.91 24.26
N THR A 131 7.83 -15.24 24.33
CA THR A 131 8.34 -15.97 25.49
C THR A 131 9.83 -16.24 25.44
N GLU A 132 10.37 -16.55 24.26
CA GLU A 132 11.76 -17.02 24.09
C GLU A 132 12.64 -16.03 23.30
N GLY A 133 12.03 -15.01 22.70
CA GLY A 133 12.70 -14.06 21.85
C GLY A 133 12.98 -14.58 20.43
N LEU A 134 13.79 -13.84 19.67
CA LEU A 134 14.05 -14.12 18.26
C LEU A 134 15.08 -15.22 18.01
N ALA A 135 15.98 -15.48 18.97
CA ALA A 135 17.12 -16.35 18.78
C ALA A 135 16.76 -17.82 18.41
N PRO A 136 15.79 -18.47 19.07
CA PRO A 136 15.36 -19.84 18.68
C PRO A 136 14.77 -19.89 17.29
N ILE A 137 13.98 -18.87 16.90
CA ILE A 137 13.34 -18.79 15.59
C ILE A 137 14.38 -18.58 14.49
N LEU A 138 15.44 -17.81 14.74
CA LEU A 138 16.59 -17.68 13.84
C LEU A 138 17.37 -18.98 13.68
N ALA A 139 17.55 -19.75 14.76
CA ALA A 139 18.20 -21.06 14.70
C ALA A 139 17.39 -22.02 13.81
N GLU A 140 16.07 -22.06 14.01
CA GLU A 140 15.16 -22.86 13.18
C GLU A 140 15.20 -22.43 11.70
N LEU A 141 15.18 -21.11 11.41
CA LEU A 141 15.30 -20.62 10.04
C LEU A 141 16.60 -21.07 9.40
N LYS A 142 17.70 -21.04 10.16
CA LYS A 142 19.01 -21.47 9.65
C LYS A 142 19.04 -22.94 9.24
N GLU A 143 18.29 -23.81 9.93
CA GLU A 143 18.16 -25.23 9.59
C GLU A 143 17.18 -25.46 8.44
N ALA A 144 16.01 -24.80 8.48
CA ALA A 144 14.94 -25.01 7.52
C ALA A 144 15.20 -24.33 6.16
N ASP A 145 15.89 -23.18 6.16
CA ASP A 145 16.19 -22.39 4.96
C ASP A 145 17.51 -21.62 5.11
N PRO A 146 18.67 -22.29 4.96
CA PRO A 146 19.97 -21.62 5.05
C PRO A 146 20.15 -20.49 4.04
N VAL A 147 19.56 -20.61 2.86
CA VAL A 147 19.66 -19.60 1.79
C VAL A 147 18.99 -18.30 2.26
N HIS A 148 17.74 -18.37 2.72
CA HIS A 148 17.04 -17.17 3.18
C HIS A 148 17.63 -16.61 4.47
N TYR A 149 18.18 -17.46 5.36
CA TYR A 149 18.85 -17.03 6.58
C TYR A 149 20.02 -16.08 6.30
N GLU A 150 20.80 -16.33 5.24
CA GLU A 150 21.91 -15.44 4.85
C GLU A 150 21.44 -14.14 4.19
N GLU A 151 20.30 -14.13 3.54
CA GLU A 151 19.75 -12.96 2.83
C GLU A 151 18.92 -12.04 3.73
N VAL A 152 18.23 -12.58 4.73
CA VAL A 152 17.29 -11.83 5.54
C VAL A 152 17.99 -10.89 6.51
N ASP A 153 17.42 -9.68 6.68
CA ASP A 153 17.77 -8.85 7.83
C ASP A 153 17.32 -9.53 9.13
N ARG A 154 18.27 -10.12 9.84
CA ARG A 154 18.05 -10.90 11.07
C ARG A 154 17.49 -10.07 12.23
N ASN A 155 17.55 -8.73 12.17
CA ASN A 155 16.88 -7.85 13.11
C ASN A 155 15.40 -7.62 12.77
N ASN A 156 14.97 -7.99 11.56
CA ASN A 156 13.59 -7.86 11.14
C ASN A 156 12.80 -9.12 11.53
N TYR A 157 12.37 -9.18 12.81
CA TYR A 157 11.65 -10.32 13.35
C TYR A 157 10.43 -10.74 12.51
N LYS A 158 9.72 -9.77 11.89
CA LYS A 158 8.54 -10.08 11.08
C LYS A 158 8.88 -10.88 9.83
N ARG A 159 10.01 -10.58 9.18
CA ARG A 159 10.49 -11.34 8.01
C ARG A 159 11.01 -12.71 8.40
N VAL A 160 11.71 -12.77 9.52
CA VAL A 160 12.22 -14.04 10.07
C VAL A 160 11.06 -14.97 10.43
N ILE A 161 10.09 -14.47 11.22
CA ILE A 161 8.90 -15.24 11.61
C ILE A 161 8.14 -15.71 10.36
N HIS A 162 7.89 -14.81 9.41
CA HIS A 162 7.15 -15.19 8.19
C HIS A 162 7.83 -16.31 7.39
N ALA A 163 9.15 -16.29 7.28
CA ALA A 163 9.87 -17.35 6.61
C ALA A 163 9.72 -18.69 7.33
N VAL A 164 9.84 -18.69 8.67
CA VAL A 164 9.65 -19.91 9.49
C VAL A 164 8.21 -20.40 9.45
N GLU A 165 7.21 -19.48 9.46
CA GLU A 165 5.79 -19.84 9.26
C GLU A 165 5.61 -20.69 8.01
N ILE A 166 6.17 -20.24 6.88
CA ILE A 166 6.07 -20.95 5.60
C ILE A 166 6.82 -22.29 5.66
N CYS A 167 8.03 -22.32 6.23
CA CYS A 167 8.79 -23.57 6.36
C CYS A 167 8.02 -24.60 7.22
N ARG A 168 7.46 -24.20 8.37
CA ARG A 168 6.66 -25.10 9.22
C ARG A 168 5.41 -25.62 8.53
N MET A 169 4.71 -24.73 7.81
CA MET A 169 3.46 -25.07 7.15
C MET A 169 3.65 -26.02 5.98
N THR A 170 4.71 -25.80 5.19
CA THR A 170 4.88 -26.47 3.90
C THR A 170 5.89 -27.62 3.95
N GLY A 171 6.75 -27.66 4.95
CA GLY A 171 7.90 -28.56 5.00
C GLY A 171 8.98 -28.24 3.95
N LYS A 172 8.92 -27.05 3.31
CA LYS A 172 9.86 -26.62 2.27
C LYS A 172 10.52 -25.29 2.66
N PRO A 173 11.77 -25.04 2.20
CA PRO A 173 12.41 -23.76 2.39
C PRO A 173 11.56 -22.60 1.83
N TYR A 174 11.46 -21.49 2.56
CA TYR A 174 10.78 -20.28 2.10
C TYR A 174 11.40 -19.73 0.80
N SER A 175 12.74 -19.81 0.67
CA SER A 175 13.47 -19.41 -0.53
C SER A 175 13.00 -20.14 -1.78
N SER A 176 12.49 -21.38 -1.66
CA SER A 176 11.98 -22.14 -2.80
C SER A 176 10.73 -21.57 -3.42
N PHE A 177 9.97 -20.74 -2.67
CA PHE A 177 8.79 -20.03 -3.16
C PHE A 177 9.14 -18.66 -3.74
N ARG A 178 10.35 -18.13 -3.47
CA ARG A 178 10.80 -16.83 -3.96
C ARG A 178 11.47 -16.95 -5.33
N THR A 179 10.65 -17.09 -6.35
CA THR A 179 11.14 -17.26 -7.73
C THR A 179 11.56 -15.93 -8.36
N ASN A 180 11.02 -14.79 -7.87
CA ASN A 180 11.20 -13.45 -8.43
C ASN A 180 10.90 -13.38 -9.94
N ILE A 181 10.07 -14.29 -10.46
CA ILE A 181 9.69 -14.32 -11.86
C ILE A 181 8.63 -13.25 -12.11
N LYS A 182 8.94 -12.33 -13.04
CA LYS A 182 7.96 -11.33 -13.48
C LYS A 182 6.85 -12.02 -14.28
N LYS A 183 5.63 -11.96 -13.77
CA LYS A 183 4.43 -12.47 -14.46
C LYS A 183 4.11 -11.57 -15.67
N GLU A 184 3.90 -12.14 -16.83
CA GLU A 184 3.43 -11.40 -18.02
C GLU A 184 2.00 -10.90 -17.81
N ARG A 185 1.72 -9.71 -18.33
CA ARG A 185 0.38 -9.10 -18.26
C ARG A 185 -0.23 -9.00 -19.65
N PRO A 186 -1.52 -9.33 -19.82
CA PRO A 186 -2.19 -9.28 -21.14
C PRO A 186 -2.58 -7.85 -21.54
N PHE A 187 -1.99 -6.84 -20.93
CA PHE A 187 -2.21 -5.41 -21.20
C PHE A 187 -0.91 -4.63 -21.05
N ARG A 188 -0.84 -3.49 -21.69
CA ARG A 188 0.28 -2.56 -21.56
C ARG A 188 0.19 -1.83 -20.23
N ILE A 189 1.31 -1.64 -19.56
CA ILE A 189 1.44 -0.86 -18.33
C ILE A 189 2.14 0.45 -18.65
N ILE A 190 1.51 1.57 -18.30
CA ILE A 190 2.03 2.93 -18.47
C ILE A 190 2.14 3.56 -17.08
N LYS A 191 3.36 3.89 -16.65
CA LYS A 191 3.61 4.40 -15.30
C LYS A 191 3.93 5.88 -15.34
N VAL A 192 3.08 6.67 -14.71
CA VAL A 192 3.27 8.12 -14.50
C VAL A 192 3.55 8.37 -13.01
N GLY A 193 4.74 8.80 -12.72
CA GLY A 193 5.18 9.17 -11.38
C GLY A 193 4.97 10.66 -11.12
N LEU A 194 4.39 11.00 -9.98
CA LEU A 194 4.23 12.39 -9.57
C LEU A 194 5.25 12.75 -8.48
N ASN A 195 5.89 13.88 -8.64
CA ASN A 195 6.84 14.41 -7.69
C ASN A 195 6.66 15.94 -7.54
N ARG A 196 6.99 16.45 -6.36
CA ARG A 196 7.07 17.87 -6.02
C ARG A 196 8.39 18.15 -5.32
N ASP A 197 8.78 19.41 -5.25
CA ASP A 197 9.88 19.80 -4.41
C ASP A 197 9.67 19.36 -2.97
N ARG A 198 10.76 19.05 -2.29
CA ARG A 198 10.74 18.46 -0.96
C ARG A 198 9.97 19.32 0.05
N ASP A 199 10.24 20.63 0.04
CA ASP A 199 9.66 21.54 1.03
C ASP A 199 8.17 21.72 0.76
N GLU A 200 7.78 21.89 -0.50
CA GLU A 200 6.38 21.93 -0.92
C GLU A 200 5.63 20.65 -0.51
N LEU A 201 6.21 19.49 -0.77
CA LEU A 201 5.60 18.21 -0.37
C LEU A 201 5.45 18.11 1.15
N CYS A 202 6.45 18.55 1.93
CA CYS A 202 6.39 18.56 3.38
C CYS A 202 5.27 19.46 3.91
N ASP A 203 5.11 20.65 3.35
CA ASP A 203 4.06 21.59 3.74
C ASP A 203 2.67 21.05 3.43
N ARG A 204 2.47 20.48 2.26
CA ARG A 204 1.22 19.81 1.87
C ARG A 204 0.87 18.63 2.78
N ILE A 205 1.86 17.82 3.17
CA ILE A 205 1.66 16.73 4.12
C ILE A 205 1.24 17.27 5.47
N ASN A 206 1.87 18.33 5.97
CA ASN A 206 1.53 18.94 7.25
C ASN A 206 0.09 19.50 7.23
N GLN A 207 -0.25 20.31 6.22
CA GLN A 207 -1.59 20.86 6.02
C GLN A 207 -2.65 19.78 5.93
N ARG A 208 -2.37 18.68 5.22
CA ARG A 208 -3.28 17.55 5.12
C ARG A 208 -3.54 16.88 6.48
N VAL A 209 -2.53 16.76 7.34
CA VAL A 209 -2.73 16.22 8.70
C VAL A 209 -3.62 17.16 9.52
N ASP A 210 -3.39 18.48 9.44
CA ASP A 210 -4.24 19.46 10.14
C ASP A 210 -5.68 19.39 9.63
N GLN A 211 -5.89 19.24 8.34
CA GLN A 211 -7.21 19.05 7.73
C GLN A 211 -7.87 17.76 8.24
N MET A 212 -7.16 16.62 8.24
CA MET A 212 -7.68 15.35 8.77
C MET A 212 -8.11 15.48 10.23
N MET A 213 -7.35 16.19 11.05
CA MET A 213 -7.72 16.45 12.44
C MET A 213 -9.01 17.29 12.54
N SER A 214 -9.17 18.31 11.72
CA SER A 214 -10.39 19.15 11.67
C SER A 214 -11.60 18.38 11.12
N GLU A 215 -11.40 17.40 10.25
CA GLU A 215 -12.43 16.52 9.69
C GLU A 215 -12.85 15.38 10.64
N GLY A 216 -12.18 15.22 11.79
CA GLY A 216 -12.56 14.26 12.82
C GLY A 216 -11.70 13.00 12.88
N LEU A 217 -10.45 13.04 12.43
CA LEU A 217 -9.51 11.92 12.55
C LEU A 217 -9.38 11.39 13.98
N LEU A 218 -9.45 12.29 14.99
CA LEU A 218 -9.37 11.89 16.40
C LEU A 218 -10.51 10.94 16.77
N GLU A 219 -11.73 11.25 16.36
CA GLU A 219 -12.91 10.43 16.66
C GLU A 219 -12.94 9.15 15.82
N GLU A 220 -12.46 9.19 14.57
CA GLU A 220 -12.27 7.99 13.76
C GLU A 220 -11.27 7.03 14.42
N ALA A 221 -10.12 7.52 14.86
CA ALA A 221 -9.13 6.74 15.56
C ALA A 221 -9.64 6.21 16.91
N ARG A 222 -10.48 6.98 17.64
CA ARG A 222 -11.09 6.55 18.89
C ARG A 222 -12.01 5.36 18.69
N ARG A 223 -12.83 5.36 17.62
CA ARG A 223 -13.68 4.20 17.25
C ARG A 223 -12.85 2.97 16.87
N ALA A 224 -11.70 3.18 16.26
CA ALA A 224 -10.80 2.09 15.88
C ALA A 224 -9.92 1.57 17.04
N TYR A 225 -9.78 2.32 18.14
CA TYR A 225 -8.87 2.01 19.26
C TYR A 225 -9.07 0.61 19.90
N PRO A 226 -10.29 0.09 20.07
CA PRO A 226 -10.49 -1.29 20.57
C PRO A 226 -9.81 -2.34 19.70
N PHE A 227 -9.63 -2.06 18.41
CA PHE A 227 -9.02 -2.96 17.41
C PHE A 227 -7.54 -2.65 17.14
N ARG A 228 -6.88 -1.83 17.96
CA ARG A 228 -5.52 -1.30 17.75
C ARG A 228 -4.42 -2.35 17.51
N HIS A 229 -4.66 -3.59 17.91
CA HIS A 229 -3.75 -4.72 17.71
C HIS A 229 -3.79 -5.27 16.27
N LEU A 230 -4.82 -4.94 15.48
CA LEU A 230 -4.96 -5.44 14.13
C LEU A 230 -3.94 -4.81 13.17
N ASN A 231 -3.48 -5.60 12.20
CA ASN A 231 -2.54 -5.13 11.18
C ASN A 231 -3.10 -4.03 10.28
N SER A 232 -4.41 -3.99 10.06
CA SER A 232 -5.11 -2.93 9.34
C SER A 232 -4.84 -1.54 9.93
N LEU A 233 -4.67 -1.46 11.25
CA LEU A 233 -4.41 -0.24 12.01
C LEU A 233 -2.93 0.05 12.25
N ASN A 234 -2.02 -0.81 11.76
CA ASN A 234 -0.58 -0.57 11.81
C ASN A 234 -0.15 0.45 10.74
N THR A 235 -0.66 1.66 10.85
CA THR A 235 -0.42 2.73 9.88
C THR A 235 -0.27 4.09 10.57
N VAL A 236 0.35 5.04 9.87
CA VAL A 236 0.51 6.42 10.34
C VAL A 236 -0.86 7.08 10.51
N GLY A 237 -0.98 7.87 11.54
CA GLY A 237 -2.22 8.51 11.97
C GLY A 237 -2.81 7.81 13.18
N TYR A 238 -3.15 6.54 13.03
CA TYR A 238 -3.81 5.77 14.10
C TYR A 238 -2.84 5.39 15.23
N LYS A 239 -1.66 4.90 14.91
CA LYS A 239 -0.67 4.48 15.92
C LYS A 239 -0.28 5.62 16.86
N GLU A 240 -0.12 6.80 16.32
CA GLU A 240 0.24 7.99 17.08
C GLU A 240 -0.92 8.41 18.00
N LEU A 241 -2.16 8.38 17.49
CA LEU A 241 -3.33 8.67 18.30
C LEU A 241 -3.62 7.59 19.34
N PHE A 242 -3.25 6.33 19.07
CA PHE A 242 -3.35 5.26 20.08
C PHE A 242 -2.41 5.50 21.25
N ASN A 243 -1.20 6.03 21.04
CA ASN A 243 -0.30 6.42 22.12
C ASN A 243 -0.84 7.63 22.92
N TYR A 244 -1.61 8.51 22.29
CA TYR A 244 -2.36 9.53 23.01
C TYR A 244 -3.51 8.92 23.84
N PHE A 245 -4.26 7.96 23.31
CA PHE A 245 -5.35 7.32 24.05
C PHE A 245 -4.85 6.43 25.20
N SER A 246 -3.65 5.87 25.11
CA SER A 246 -3.01 5.14 26.21
C SER A 246 -2.40 6.06 27.29
N GLY A 247 -2.38 7.37 27.07
CA GLY A 247 -1.80 8.34 27.99
C GLY A 247 -0.27 8.48 27.90
N GLU A 248 0.36 7.84 26.90
CA GLU A 248 1.81 7.94 26.69
C GLU A 248 2.24 9.29 26.10
N TRP A 249 1.38 9.89 25.26
CA TRP A 249 1.65 11.14 24.57
C TRP A 249 0.54 12.17 24.79
N THR A 250 0.88 13.46 24.68
CA THR A 250 -0.11 14.51 24.52
C THR A 250 -0.68 14.50 23.10
N LEU A 251 -1.84 15.11 22.88
CA LEU A 251 -2.45 15.21 21.56
C LEU A 251 -1.54 15.98 20.59
N ASP A 252 -0.97 17.09 21.03
CA ASP A 252 -0.07 17.91 20.20
C ASP A 252 1.15 17.10 19.76
N LEU A 253 1.75 16.32 20.67
CA LEU A 253 2.87 15.43 20.33
C LEU A 253 2.44 14.35 19.32
N ALA A 254 1.26 13.77 19.49
CA ALA A 254 0.74 12.77 18.55
C ALA A 254 0.58 13.36 17.15
N VAL A 255 -0.01 14.55 17.01
CA VAL A 255 -0.18 15.26 15.72
C VAL A 255 1.18 15.57 15.08
N GLU A 256 2.15 16.09 15.85
CA GLU A 256 3.51 16.33 15.34
C GLU A 256 4.19 15.03 14.86
N LYS A 257 3.99 13.93 15.57
CA LYS A 257 4.50 12.61 15.15
C LYS A 257 3.81 12.10 13.88
N ILE A 258 2.49 12.33 13.71
CA ILE A 258 1.77 12.01 12.46
C ILE A 258 2.39 12.77 11.28
N LYS A 259 2.57 14.09 11.40
CA LYS A 259 3.21 14.92 10.37
C LYS A 259 4.61 14.38 10.02
N ARG A 260 5.45 14.17 11.03
CA ARG A 260 6.80 13.64 10.83
C ARG A 260 6.80 12.26 10.15
N ASN A 261 5.98 11.33 10.63
CA ASN A 261 5.97 9.95 10.14
C ASN A 261 5.36 9.87 8.75
N SER A 262 4.40 10.74 8.40
CA SER A 262 3.89 10.90 7.04
C SER A 262 4.98 11.38 6.07
N ARG A 263 5.81 12.35 6.45
CA ARG A 263 6.98 12.79 5.65
C ARG A 263 8.01 11.66 5.48
N VAL A 264 8.26 10.87 6.55
CA VAL A 264 9.14 9.69 6.47
C VAL A 264 8.58 8.65 5.51
N TYR A 265 7.27 8.41 5.55
CA TYR A 265 6.60 7.48 4.66
C TYR A 265 6.66 7.95 3.20
N ALA A 266 6.38 9.22 2.93
CA ALA A 266 6.52 9.81 1.60
C ALA A 266 7.94 9.63 1.02
N ARG A 267 8.97 9.82 1.85
CA ARG A 267 10.37 9.57 1.43
C ARG A 267 10.63 8.10 1.10
N LYS A 268 10.08 7.16 1.88
CA LYS A 268 10.18 5.71 1.60
C LYS A 268 9.52 5.36 0.27
N GLN A 269 8.33 5.92 0.00
CA GLN A 269 7.65 5.75 -1.28
C GLN A 269 8.50 6.24 -2.45
N MET A 270 9.06 7.44 -2.35
CA MET A 270 9.94 7.99 -3.40
C MET A 270 11.20 7.16 -3.61
N THR A 271 11.84 6.69 -2.53
CA THR A 271 13.01 5.81 -2.62
C THR A 271 12.67 4.50 -3.32
N TRP A 272 11.48 3.98 -3.11
CA TRP A 272 11.02 2.76 -3.77
C TRP A 272 10.75 2.98 -5.25
N PHE A 273 9.92 3.96 -5.58
CA PHE A 273 9.51 4.23 -6.95
C PHE A 273 10.66 4.66 -7.87
N LYS A 274 11.66 5.40 -7.35
CA LYS A 274 12.84 5.80 -8.12
C LYS A 274 13.74 4.64 -8.57
N ARG A 275 13.51 3.41 -8.09
CA ARG A 275 14.21 2.21 -8.55
C ARG A 275 13.66 1.67 -9.88
N ASP A 276 12.47 2.10 -10.26
CA ASP A 276 11.80 1.66 -11.48
C ASP A 276 12.07 2.65 -12.62
N PRO A 277 12.91 2.28 -13.61
CA PRO A 277 13.25 3.15 -14.73
C PRO A 277 12.10 3.33 -15.74
N GLU A 278 11.05 2.52 -15.66
CA GLU A 278 9.88 2.62 -16.54
C GLU A 278 8.91 3.75 -16.12
N ILE A 279 9.16 4.42 -14.98
CA ILE A 279 8.33 5.52 -14.51
C ILE A 279 8.77 6.83 -15.16
N THR A 280 7.84 7.46 -15.89
CA THR A 280 8.02 8.84 -16.36
C THR A 280 7.52 9.82 -15.31
N TRP A 281 8.39 10.71 -14.88
CA TRP A 281 8.12 11.63 -13.77
C TRP A 281 7.65 12.98 -14.23
N PHE A 282 6.62 13.52 -13.56
CA PHE A 282 6.05 14.85 -13.81
C PHE A 282 5.78 15.58 -12.50
N HIS A 283 5.74 16.91 -12.58
CA HIS A 283 5.08 17.69 -11.56
C HIS A 283 3.55 17.56 -11.72
N PRO A 284 2.75 17.47 -10.64
CA PRO A 284 1.30 17.30 -10.77
C PRO A 284 0.57 18.42 -11.53
N ASP A 285 1.16 19.60 -11.57
CA ASP A 285 0.60 20.77 -12.25
C ASP A 285 0.93 20.79 -13.75
N GLU A 286 1.78 19.87 -14.24
CA GLU A 286 2.10 19.68 -15.67
C GLU A 286 1.04 18.82 -16.38
N THR A 287 -0.24 19.13 -16.15
CA THR A 287 -1.38 18.33 -16.61
C THR A 287 -1.36 18.10 -18.13
N GLU A 288 -1.08 19.14 -18.93
CA GLU A 288 -1.02 19.03 -20.39
C GLU A 288 0.12 18.11 -20.87
N ALA A 289 1.29 18.19 -20.23
CA ALA A 289 2.40 17.30 -20.55
C ALA A 289 2.07 15.83 -20.22
N ILE A 290 1.39 15.59 -19.09
CA ILE A 290 0.93 14.27 -18.68
C ILE A 290 -0.07 13.72 -19.70
N PHE A 291 -1.07 14.51 -20.11
CA PHE A 291 -2.05 14.08 -21.11
C PHE A 291 -1.41 13.80 -22.47
N THR A 292 -0.47 14.63 -22.89
CA THR A 292 0.30 14.43 -24.13
C THR A 292 1.07 13.12 -24.08
N HIS A 293 1.81 12.88 -22.97
CA HIS A 293 2.54 11.63 -22.74
C HIS A 293 1.61 10.41 -22.80
N LEU A 294 0.49 10.44 -22.05
CA LEU A 294 -0.47 9.34 -22.03
C LEU A 294 -1.06 9.07 -23.41
N SER A 295 -1.44 10.12 -24.17
CA SER A 295 -1.99 9.99 -25.51
C SER A 295 -0.99 9.33 -26.47
N GLN A 296 0.29 9.63 -26.36
CA GLN A 296 1.36 9.01 -27.16
C GLN A 296 1.61 7.55 -26.78
N GLN A 297 1.37 7.18 -25.52
CA GLN A 297 1.61 5.84 -25.03
C GLN A 297 0.42 4.88 -25.22
N ILE A 298 -0.79 5.36 -25.35
CA ILE A 298 -2.03 4.55 -25.42
C ILE A 298 -2.38 4.13 -26.88
N ILE A 299 -1.63 4.56 -27.87
CA ILE A 299 -1.87 4.24 -29.31
C ILE A 299 -1.74 2.75 -29.60
#